data_feb3e2b596e6aa57b67af46f0b1a0433
#
_entry.id   feb3e2b596e6aa57b67af46f0b1a0433
#
_cell.length_a   1.000
_cell.length_b   1.000
_cell.length_c   1.000
_cell.angle_alpha   90.00
_cell.angle_beta   90.00
_cell.angle_gamma   90.00
#
_symmetry.space_group_name_H-M   'P 1'
#
loop_
_entity.id
_entity.type
_entity.pdbx_description
1 polymer ?
#
loop_
_entity_poly.entity_id
_entity_poly.type
_entity_poly.pdbx_seq_one_letter_code
_entity_poly.pdbx_strand_id
1 'polypeptide(L)'
;MDMILRPGRLEDADACGRIVFEAFKSIASQHNFPLDIPSAEIGIRLVTRMLSHPGFYSLIAEMDGTVVGSLFLDESGPIAAVDPLTVDPAMQNQSIGRRLMLAALERVAERRFAGLRLVQSAYHYRSLCLCAKLGFVAREPLSKMDGAPLEIKFPGYDVRPALVGDLAACSALCRRVHGHDRGGELQDAVSQGTARVVEHLGAVTAYATDIAFFAHAVAQSNQGLKALIGAASSFGGGGFLLPTRNGELFSWALQQGLRLVHQMNLMTTGLYNEPAGAYLPSVAY
;
A
#
# COMPACT_ATOMS: atom_id res chain seq x y z
N MET A 1 -3.79 -7.21 -33.63
CA MET A 1 -2.82 -7.46 -32.51
C MET A 1 -3.57 -8.21 -31.44
N ASP A 2 -3.21 -9.46 -31.21
CA ASP A 2 -3.85 -10.28 -30.18
C ASP A 2 -3.15 -10.05 -28.84
N MET A 3 -3.92 -9.50 -27.88
CA MET A 3 -3.44 -9.36 -26.52
C MET A 3 -3.84 -10.58 -25.69
N ILE A 4 -2.88 -11.24 -25.07
CA ILE A 4 -3.09 -12.31 -24.11
C ILE A 4 -2.84 -11.83 -22.69
N LEU A 5 -3.56 -12.41 -21.73
CA LEU A 5 -3.28 -12.32 -20.30
C LEU A 5 -2.76 -13.64 -19.81
N ARG A 6 -1.63 -13.64 -19.11
CA ARG A 6 -1.02 -14.84 -18.56
C ARG A 6 -0.47 -14.59 -17.14
N PRO A 7 -0.29 -15.65 -16.34
CA PRO A 7 0.44 -15.51 -15.08
C PRO A 7 1.87 -15.00 -15.31
N GLY A 8 2.35 -14.19 -14.37
CA GLY A 8 3.71 -13.67 -14.39
C GLY A 8 4.74 -14.75 -14.03
N ARG A 9 5.95 -14.57 -14.52
CA ARG A 9 7.14 -15.40 -14.27
C ARG A 9 8.28 -14.50 -13.83
N LEU A 10 9.29 -15.05 -13.19
CA LEU A 10 10.43 -14.26 -12.72
C LEU A 10 11.19 -13.56 -13.87
N GLU A 11 11.18 -14.15 -15.06
CA GLU A 11 11.78 -13.58 -16.28
C GLU A 11 11.08 -12.28 -16.72
N ASP A 12 9.84 -12.04 -16.29
CA ASP A 12 9.10 -10.82 -16.61
C ASP A 12 9.53 -9.62 -15.76
N ALA A 13 10.37 -9.84 -14.74
CA ALA A 13 10.69 -8.84 -13.74
C ALA A 13 11.31 -7.56 -14.33
N ASP A 14 12.25 -7.69 -15.28
CA ASP A 14 12.89 -6.54 -15.92
C ASP A 14 11.90 -5.72 -16.74
N ALA A 15 11.14 -6.36 -17.63
CA ALA A 15 10.17 -5.69 -18.49
C ALA A 15 9.06 -5.01 -17.67
N CYS A 16 8.46 -5.73 -16.73
CA CYS A 16 7.41 -5.18 -15.87
C CYS A 16 7.93 -4.07 -14.97
N GLY A 17 9.12 -4.22 -14.37
CA GLY A 17 9.71 -3.21 -13.50
C GLY A 17 10.03 -1.90 -14.22
N ARG A 18 10.50 -1.96 -15.46
CA ARG A 18 10.67 -0.79 -16.33
C ARG A 18 9.33 -0.13 -16.66
N ILE A 19 8.31 -0.91 -16.99
CA ILE A 19 6.96 -0.39 -17.25
C ILE A 19 6.38 0.27 -15.99
N VAL A 20 6.58 -0.33 -14.80
CA VAL A 20 6.20 0.28 -13.52
C VAL A 20 6.85 1.65 -13.37
N PHE A 21 8.18 1.74 -13.53
CA PHE A 21 8.89 3.02 -13.43
C PHE A 21 8.37 4.06 -14.45
N GLU A 22 8.32 3.71 -15.75
CA GLU A 22 7.92 4.67 -16.78
C GLU A 22 6.46 5.10 -16.66
N ALA A 23 5.55 4.21 -16.25
CA ALA A 23 4.14 4.55 -16.04
C ALA A 23 3.96 5.54 -14.88
N PHE A 24 4.58 5.28 -13.72
CA PHE A 24 4.53 6.18 -12.57
C PHE A 24 5.24 7.51 -12.85
N LYS A 25 6.40 7.47 -13.50
CA LYS A 25 7.13 8.68 -13.92
C LYS A 25 6.30 9.53 -14.87
N SER A 26 5.67 8.93 -15.88
CA SER A 26 4.86 9.64 -16.84
C SER A 26 3.73 10.43 -16.17
N ILE A 27 2.95 9.80 -15.29
CA ILE A 27 1.83 10.47 -14.64
C ILE A 27 2.30 11.51 -13.59
N ALA A 28 3.32 11.21 -12.81
CA ALA A 28 3.87 12.16 -11.84
C ALA A 28 4.41 13.42 -12.55
N SER A 29 5.17 13.26 -13.66
CA SER A 29 5.72 14.38 -14.44
C SER A 29 4.64 15.24 -15.08
N GLN A 30 3.52 14.64 -15.57
CA GLN A 30 2.39 15.39 -16.13
C GLN A 30 1.72 16.32 -15.12
N HIS A 31 1.83 16.02 -13.82
CA HIS A 31 1.19 16.76 -12.74
C HIS A 31 2.18 17.47 -11.81
N ASN A 32 3.48 17.47 -12.13
CA ASN A 32 4.56 18.07 -11.32
C ASN A 32 4.65 17.52 -9.90
N PHE A 33 4.41 16.21 -9.71
CA PHE A 33 4.60 15.53 -8.45
C PHE A 33 5.94 14.78 -8.40
N PRO A 34 6.52 14.56 -7.22
CA PRO A 34 7.68 13.70 -7.04
C PRO A 34 7.39 12.27 -7.49
N LEU A 35 8.44 11.54 -7.89
CA LEU A 35 8.32 10.15 -8.30
C LEU A 35 8.12 9.25 -7.07
N ASP A 36 7.07 8.41 -7.10
CA ASP A 36 6.87 7.35 -6.09
C ASP A 36 7.86 6.20 -6.31
N ILE A 37 8.25 5.96 -7.56
CA ILE A 37 9.28 4.98 -7.97
C ILE A 37 10.47 5.76 -8.54
N PRO A 38 11.59 5.90 -7.81
CA PRO A 38 12.68 6.82 -8.17
C PRO A 38 13.49 6.39 -9.40
N SER A 39 13.56 5.08 -9.68
CA SER A 39 14.32 4.55 -10.82
C SER A 39 13.78 3.23 -11.33
N ALA A 40 14.21 2.82 -12.53
CA ALA A 40 13.86 1.52 -13.12
C ALA A 40 14.36 0.36 -12.24
N GLU A 41 15.55 0.48 -11.62
CA GLU A 41 16.11 -0.54 -10.74
C GLU A 41 15.23 -0.75 -9.49
N ILE A 42 14.65 0.32 -8.95
CA ILE A 42 13.67 0.21 -7.85
C ILE A 42 12.42 -0.51 -8.33
N GLY A 43 11.90 -0.15 -9.51
CA GLY A 43 10.75 -0.83 -10.12
C GLY A 43 11.01 -2.31 -10.34
N ILE A 44 12.17 -2.68 -10.87
CA ILE A 44 12.58 -4.08 -11.10
C ILE A 44 12.67 -4.84 -9.77
N ARG A 45 13.31 -4.27 -8.73
CA ARG A 45 13.37 -4.91 -7.41
C ARG A 45 11.99 -5.12 -6.79
N LEU A 46 11.09 -4.14 -6.90
CA LEU A 46 9.72 -4.25 -6.43
C LEU A 46 8.99 -5.41 -7.12
N VAL A 47 9.02 -5.46 -8.44
CA VAL A 47 8.38 -6.51 -9.25
C VAL A 47 9.01 -7.87 -8.98
N THR A 48 10.35 -7.96 -8.89
CA THR A 48 11.04 -9.22 -8.55
C THR A 48 10.57 -9.78 -7.22
N ARG A 49 10.44 -8.90 -6.19
CA ARG A 49 9.93 -9.30 -4.87
C ARG A 49 8.51 -9.86 -4.97
N MET A 50 7.61 -9.19 -5.68
CA MET A 50 6.22 -9.64 -5.84
C MET A 50 6.11 -10.95 -6.63
N LEU A 51 6.90 -11.13 -7.70
CA LEU A 51 6.93 -12.37 -8.49
C LEU A 51 7.50 -13.55 -7.68
N SER A 52 8.36 -13.29 -6.69
CA SER A 52 8.99 -14.31 -5.85
C SER A 52 8.21 -14.63 -4.57
N HIS A 53 7.27 -13.78 -4.17
CA HIS A 53 6.56 -13.92 -2.91
C HIS A 53 5.29 -14.76 -3.07
N PRO A 54 5.09 -15.82 -2.27
CA PRO A 54 3.96 -16.76 -2.43
C PRO A 54 2.58 -16.15 -2.18
N GLY A 55 2.49 -15.01 -1.46
CA GLY A 55 1.25 -14.27 -1.21
C GLY A 55 0.83 -13.39 -2.38
N PHE A 56 1.64 -13.27 -3.44
CA PHE A 56 1.29 -12.47 -4.62
C PHE A 56 0.88 -13.32 -5.80
N TYR A 57 -0.20 -12.92 -6.44
CA TYR A 57 -0.57 -13.38 -7.78
C TYR A 57 -0.32 -12.27 -8.79
N SER A 58 0.19 -12.64 -9.97
CA SER A 58 0.51 -11.67 -11.02
C SER A 58 -0.16 -11.99 -12.33
N LEU A 59 -0.60 -10.95 -13.04
CA LEU A 59 -1.11 -11.00 -14.41
C LEU A 59 -0.25 -10.13 -15.32
N ILE A 60 0.20 -10.70 -16.42
CA ILE A 60 0.97 -10.00 -17.45
C ILE A 60 0.11 -9.87 -18.71
N ALA A 61 0.03 -8.64 -19.21
CA ALA A 61 -0.53 -8.37 -20.53
C ALA A 61 0.60 -8.40 -21.56
N GLU A 62 0.47 -9.26 -22.57
CA GLU A 62 1.44 -9.43 -23.63
C GLU A 62 0.77 -9.21 -24.98
N MET A 63 1.41 -8.48 -25.86
CA MET A 63 0.99 -8.24 -27.24
C MET A 63 2.14 -8.62 -28.19
N ASP A 64 1.86 -9.52 -29.14
CA ASP A 64 2.83 -9.96 -30.13
C ASP A 64 4.19 -10.37 -29.51
N GLY A 65 4.16 -11.09 -28.35
CA GLY A 65 5.35 -11.55 -27.62
C GLY A 65 6.03 -10.48 -26.75
N THR A 66 5.48 -9.26 -26.68
CA THR A 66 6.05 -8.17 -25.87
C THR A 66 5.18 -7.86 -24.66
N VAL A 67 5.77 -7.76 -23.47
CA VAL A 67 5.07 -7.33 -22.26
C VAL A 67 4.68 -5.86 -22.40
N VAL A 68 3.39 -5.57 -22.24
CA VAL A 68 2.81 -4.22 -22.36
C VAL A 68 2.11 -3.73 -21.10
N GLY A 69 2.01 -4.55 -20.09
CA GLY A 69 1.44 -4.17 -18.79
C GLY A 69 1.42 -5.32 -17.80
N SER A 70 1.21 -4.99 -16.55
CA SER A 70 1.13 -5.96 -15.47
C SER A 70 0.16 -5.52 -14.37
N LEU A 71 -0.34 -6.48 -13.62
CA LEU A 71 -1.11 -6.30 -12.40
C LEU A 71 -0.65 -7.32 -11.38
N PHE A 72 -0.44 -6.88 -10.16
CA PHE A 72 -0.13 -7.73 -9.02
C PHE A 72 -1.27 -7.66 -8.01
N LEU A 73 -1.60 -8.82 -7.41
CA LEU A 73 -2.56 -8.95 -6.33
C LEU A 73 -1.85 -9.50 -5.10
N ASP A 74 -1.91 -8.78 -3.99
CA ASP A 74 -1.62 -9.36 -2.68
C ASP A 74 -2.84 -10.19 -2.24
N GLU A 75 -2.64 -11.49 -2.09
CA GLU A 75 -3.62 -12.47 -1.65
C GLU A 75 -3.32 -13.01 -0.23
N SER A 76 -2.44 -12.34 0.52
CA SER A 76 -2.00 -12.79 1.85
C SER A 76 -3.08 -12.66 2.93
N GLY A 77 -4.10 -11.85 2.70
CA GLY A 77 -5.19 -11.57 3.64
C GLY A 77 -6.57 -12.02 3.15
N PRO A 78 -7.61 -11.82 3.96
CA PRO A 78 -9.00 -12.14 3.58
C PRO A 78 -9.58 -11.15 2.55
N ILE A 79 -8.94 -10.03 2.32
CA ILE A 79 -9.27 -9.02 1.32
C ILE A 79 -8.05 -8.88 0.43
N ALA A 80 -8.23 -9.05 -0.86
CA ALA A 80 -7.13 -8.90 -1.82
C ALA A 80 -6.82 -7.41 -2.08
N ALA A 81 -5.57 -7.12 -2.45
CA ALA A 81 -5.16 -5.76 -2.82
C ALA A 81 -4.46 -5.73 -4.18
N VAL A 82 -4.73 -4.69 -4.98
CA VAL A 82 -4.00 -4.42 -6.24
C VAL A 82 -2.79 -3.56 -5.93
N ASP A 83 -1.58 -4.07 -6.30
CA ASP A 83 -0.33 -3.32 -6.09
C ASP A 83 0.84 -3.82 -6.96
N PRO A 84 1.24 -3.09 -7.97
CA PRO A 84 0.54 -2.09 -8.78
C PRO A 84 -0.20 -2.68 -9.99
N LEU A 85 -1.03 -1.85 -10.64
CA LEU A 85 -1.47 -2.06 -12.02
C LEU A 85 -0.79 -1.03 -12.91
N THR A 86 -0.02 -1.45 -13.90
CA THR A 86 0.66 -0.56 -14.83
C THR A 86 0.54 -1.01 -16.28
N VAL A 87 0.52 -0.04 -17.18
CA VAL A 87 0.52 -0.24 -18.64
C VAL A 87 1.57 0.66 -19.23
N ASP A 88 2.36 0.14 -20.17
CA ASP A 88 3.35 0.89 -20.90
C ASP A 88 2.72 2.19 -21.43
N PRO A 89 3.30 3.37 -21.13
CA PRO A 89 2.76 4.65 -21.58
C PRO A 89 2.45 4.71 -23.08
N ALA A 90 3.25 4.06 -23.93
CA ALA A 90 3.03 4.00 -25.37
C ALA A 90 1.82 3.14 -25.78
N MET A 91 1.39 2.21 -24.90
CA MET A 91 0.32 1.25 -25.15
C MET A 91 -0.96 1.58 -24.37
N GLN A 92 -1.01 2.71 -23.68
CA GLN A 92 -2.21 3.16 -22.97
C GLN A 92 -3.34 3.52 -23.95
N ASN A 93 -4.57 3.63 -23.41
CA ASN A 93 -5.81 3.90 -24.16
C ASN A 93 -6.29 2.75 -25.09
N GLN A 94 -5.70 1.56 -24.98
CA GLN A 94 -6.07 0.36 -25.74
C GLN A 94 -6.82 -0.67 -24.86
N SER A 95 -7.46 -0.20 -23.78
CA SER A 95 -8.22 -1.03 -22.82
C SER A 95 -7.41 -2.09 -22.04
N ILE A 96 -6.07 -2.07 -22.11
CA ILE A 96 -5.20 -3.04 -21.45
C ILE A 96 -5.43 -3.03 -19.93
N GLY A 97 -5.36 -1.86 -19.29
CA GLY A 97 -5.59 -1.70 -17.86
C GLY A 97 -7.00 -2.16 -17.43
N ARG A 98 -8.03 -1.94 -18.28
CA ARG A 98 -9.38 -2.43 -18.02
C ARG A 98 -9.44 -3.95 -18.06
N ARG A 99 -8.79 -4.60 -19.02
CA ARG A 99 -8.76 -6.08 -19.13
C ARG A 99 -8.00 -6.71 -17.96
N LEU A 100 -6.86 -6.14 -17.56
CA LEU A 100 -6.12 -6.57 -16.36
C LEU A 100 -7.00 -6.49 -15.10
N MET A 101 -7.69 -5.38 -14.89
CA MET A 101 -8.54 -5.19 -13.71
C MET A 101 -9.76 -6.12 -13.73
N LEU A 102 -10.37 -6.38 -14.89
CA LEU A 102 -11.47 -7.33 -15.01
C LEU A 102 -11.03 -8.75 -14.63
N ALA A 103 -9.87 -9.20 -15.13
CA ALA A 103 -9.31 -10.50 -14.78
C ALA A 103 -8.96 -10.60 -13.28
N ALA A 104 -8.52 -9.50 -12.66
CA ALA A 104 -8.33 -9.45 -11.21
C ALA A 104 -9.65 -9.58 -10.44
N LEU A 105 -10.72 -8.92 -10.89
CA LEU A 105 -12.05 -9.03 -10.28
C LEU A 105 -12.62 -10.44 -10.41
N GLU A 106 -12.46 -11.08 -11.58
CA GLU A 106 -12.84 -12.49 -11.81
C GLU A 106 -12.10 -13.42 -10.85
N ARG A 107 -10.78 -13.27 -10.72
CA ARG A 107 -9.96 -14.05 -9.78
C ARG A 107 -10.41 -13.87 -8.34
N VAL A 108 -10.66 -12.63 -7.91
CA VAL A 108 -11.15 -12.32 -6.55
C VAL A 108 -12.47 -13.06 -6.27
N ALA A 109 -13.38 -13.08 -7.25
CA ALA A 109 -14.65 -13.80 -7.15
C ALA A 109 -14.44 -15.32 -7.10
N GLU A 110 -13.62 -15.89 -7.98
CA GLU A 110 -13.28 -17.32 -8.02
C GLU A 110 -12.64 -17.81 -6.72
N ARG A 111 -11.70 -17.02 -6.18
CA ARG A 111 -10.99 -17.29 -4.93
C ARG A 111 -11.83 -16.96 -3.69
N ARG A 112 -13.00 -16.34 -3.85
CA ARG A 112 -13.94 -15.95 -2.78
C ARG A 112 -13.34 -15.00 -1.76
N PHE A 113 -12.47 -14.07 -2.19
CA PHE A 113 -12.04 -12.99 -1.32
C PHE A 113 -13.24 -12.12 -0.93
N ALA A 114 -13.22 -11.59 0.29
CA ALA A 114 -14.30 -10.75 0.80
C ALA A 114 -14.43 -9.41 0.04
N GLY A 115 -13.35 -8.94 -0.57
CA GLY A 115 -13.30 -7.72 -1.37
C GLY A 115 -11.94 -7.53 -2.04
N LEU A 116 -11.85 -6.46 -2.84
CA LEU A 116 -10.63 -6.02 -3.50
C LEU A 116 -10.41 -4.55 -3.16
N ARG A 117 -9.17 -4.21 -2.82
CA ARG A 117 -8.75 -2.84 -2.47
C ARG A 117 -7.64 -2.36 -3.37
N LEU A 118 -7.51 -1.05 -3.48
CA LEU A 118 -6.37 -0.38 -4.10
C LEU A 118 -6.20 1.02 -3.52
N VAL A 119 -4.99 1.52 -3.58
CA VAL A 119 -4.69 2.93 -3.30
C VAL A 119 -4.17 3.54 -4.60
N GLN A 120 -4.75 4.67 -5.01
CA GLN A 120 -4.36 5.35 -6.24
C GLN A 120 -4.15 6.85 -6.01
N SER A 121 -3.21 7.44 -6.78
CA SER A 121 -2.93 8.88 -6.71
C SER A 121 -4.15 9.69 -7.14
N ALA A 122 -4.63 10.60 -6.28
CA ALA A 122 -5.86 11.36 -6.51
C ALA A 122 -5.80 12.23 -7.77
N TYR A 123 -4.60 12.62 -8.21
CA TYR A 123 -4.40 13.37 -9.46
C TYR A 123 -4.47 12.50 -10.72
N HIS A 124 -4.48 11.16 -10.59
CA HIS A 124 -4.56 10.25 -11.73
C HIS A 124 -6.01 9.97 -12.12
N TYR A 125 -6.70 10.97 -12.67
CA TYR A 125 -8.14 10.91 -12.97
C TYR A 125 -8.57 9.74 -13.86
N ARG A 126 -7.73 9.32 -14.83
CA ARG A 126 -8.03 8.15 -15.67
C ARG A 126 -8.13 6.87 -14.87
N SER A 127 -7.21 6.66 -13.92
CA SER A 127 -7.24 5.52 -13.01
C SER A 127 -8.49 5.58 -12.12
N LEU A 128 -8.76 6.72 -11.51
CA LEU A 128 -9.96 6.93 -10.69
C LEU A 128 -11.24 6.58 -11.45
N CYS A 129 -11.39 7.11 -12.68
CA CYS A 129 -12.58 6.87 -13.51
C CYS A 129 -12.68 5.41 -13.96
N LEU A 130 -11.56 4.75 -14.26
CA LEU A 130 -11.53 3.33 -14.60
C LEU A 130 -12.02 2.48 -13.43
N CYS A 131 -11.45 2.69 -12.25
CA CYS A 131 -11.81 1.95 -11.04
C CYS A 131 -13.30 2.17 -10.69
N ALA A 132 -13.78 3.41 -10.71
CA ALA A 132 -15.18 3.73 -10.44
C ALA A 132 -16.14 3.03 -11.43
N LYS A 133 -15.81 2.99 -12.73
CA LYS A 133 -16.60 2.25 -13.74
C LYS A 133 -16.59 0.74 -13.55
N LEU A 134 -15.62 0.20 -12.82
CA LEU A 134 -15.51 -1.21 -12.48
C LEU A 134 -16.08 -1.55 -11.08
N GLY A 135 -16.78 -0.59 -10.46
CA GLY A 135 -17.50 -0.80 -9.21
C GLY A 135 -16.69 -0.52 -7.94
N PHE A 136 -15.49 0.05 -8.07
CA PHE A 136 -14.76 0.53 -6.90
C PHE A 136 -15.35 1.84 -6.37
N VAL A 137 -15.44 1.94 -5.05
CA VAL A 137 -15.91 3.15 -4.34
C VAL A 137 -14.74 3.75 -3.56
N ALA A 138 -14.53 5.06 -3.71
CA ALA A 138 -13.56 5.77 -2.87
C ALA A 138 -14.07 5.80 -1.42
N ARG A 139 -13.25 5.30 -0.50
CA ARG A 139 -13.60 5.15 0.93
C ARG A 139 -12.88 6.15 1.81
N GLU A 140 -11.59 6.37 1.54
CA GLU A 140 -10.76 7.22 2.40
C GLU A 140 -9.82 8.10 1.55
N PRO A 141 -9.85 9.41 1.72
CA PRO A 141 -8.79 10.28 1.21
C PRO A 141 -7.55 10.10 2.09
N LEU A 142 -6.41 9.88 1.46
CA LEU A 142 -5.14 9.63 2.12
C LEU A 142 -4.15 10.75 1.79
N SER A 143 -3.43 11.23 2.79
CA SER A 143 -2.33 12.19 2.66
C SER A 143 -1.01 11.42 2.69
N LYS A 144 -0.21 11.47 1.63
CA LYS A 144 1.19 11.03 1.67
C LYS A 144 2.00 12.09 2.37
N MET A 145 2.49 11.76 3.57
CA MET A 145 3.28 12.65 4.43
C MET A 145 4.75 12.28 4.34
N ASP A 146 5.65 13.27 4.32
CA ASP A 146 7.09 13.07 4.28
C ASP A 146 7.81 14.21 5.03
N GLY A 147 9.06 13.97 5.43
CA GLY A 147 9.91 14.96 6.11
C GLY A 147 11.13 14.33 6.77
N ALA A 148 11.81 15.11 7.60
CA ALA A 148 12.88 14.61 8.45
C ALA A 148 12.30 13.76 9.60
N PRO A 149 13.05 12.79 10.14
CA PRO A 149 12.70 12.10 11.39
C PRO A 149 12.40 13.10 12.51
N LEU A 150 11.38 12.80 13.32
CA LEU A 150 10.92 13.75 14.34
C LEU A 150 11.68 13.63 15.66
N GLU A 151 12.20 12.45 15.98
CA GLU A 151 12.93 12.13 17.22
C GLU A 151 12.16 12.50 18.50
N ILE A 152 10.81 12.33 18.47
CA ILE A 152 9.92 12.67 19.58
C ILE A 152 9.61 11.42 20.39
N LYS A 153 9.78 11.53 21.71
CA LYS A 153 9.35 10.51 22.69
C LYS A 153 8.14 11.01 23.48
N PHE A 154 7.19 10.12 23.70
CA PHE A 154 5.99 10.42 24.49
C PHE A 154 6.05 9.66 25.83
N PRO A 155 6.00 10.35 26.97
CA PRO A 155 6.05 9.69 28.28
C PRO A 155 4.95 8.63 28.43
N GLY A 156 5.34 7.44 28.88
CA GLY A 156 4.44 6.31 29.06
C GLY A 156 4.04 5.56 27.79
N TYR A 157 4.60 5.89 26.63
CA TYR A 157 4.42 5.20 25.36
C TYR A 157 5.79 4.69 24.86
N ASP A 158 6.13 3.49 25.30
CA ASP A 158 7.45 2.90 25.01
C ASP A 158 7.45 2.20 23.66
N VAL A 159 8.24 2.73 22.72
CA VAL A 159 8.41 2.13 21.39
C VAL A 159 9.60 1.20 21.38
N ARG A 160 9.36 -0.05 21.01
CA ARG A 160 10.41 -1.07 20.89
C ARG A 160 10.25 -1.94 19.63
N PRO A 161 11.29 -2.69 19.22
CA PRO A 161 11.15 -3.72 18.20
C PRO A 161 10.04 -4.71 18.56
N ALA A 162 9.24 -5.09 17.56
CA ALA A 162 8.25 -6.15 17.73
C ALA A 162 8.94 -7.52 17.74
N LEU A 163 8.46 -8.41 18.59
CA LEU A 163 8.94 -9.79 18.72
C LEU A 163 7.82 -10.76 18.27
N VAL A 164 8.19 -12.02 18.01
CA VAL A 164 7.22 -13.07 17.66
C VAL A 164 6.11 -13.20 18.71
N GLY A 165 6.43 -12.99 19.99
CA GLY A 165 5.43 -13.01 21.08
C GLY A 165 4.39 -11.89 21.01
N ASP A 166 4.63 -10.82 20.27
CA ASP A 166 3.69 -9.70 20.12
C ASP A 166 2.65 -9.94 19.02
N LEU A 167 2.87 -10.91 18.11
CA LEU A 167 2.01 -11.14 16.94
C LEU A 167 0.54 -11.33 17.31
N ALA A 168 0.25 -12.08 18.37
CA ALA A 168 -1.12 -12.32 18.81
C ALA A 168 -1.82 -11.02 19.28
N ALA A 169 -1.12 -10.19 20.05
CA ALA A 169 -1.64 -8.91 20.54
C ALA A 169 -1.85 -7.91 19.37
N CYS A 170 -0.90 -7.83 18.45
CA CYS A 170 -0.99 -6.99 17.26
C CYS A 170 -2.14 -7.42 16.34
N SER A 171 -2.29 -8.72 16.06
CA SER A 171 -3.41 -9.26 15.28
C SER A 171 -4.76 -8.99 15.95
N ALA A 172 -4.85 -9.12 17.28
CA ALA A 172 -6.07 -8.77 18.02
C ALA A 172 -6.39 -7.26 17.92
N LEU A 173 -5.37 -6.41 17.97
CA LEU A 173 -5.53 -4.98 17.76
C LEU A 173 -6.01 -4.66 16.33
N CYS A 174 -5.39 -5.28 15.32
CA CYS A 174 -5.78 -5.11 13.92
C CYS A 174 -7.26 -5.51 13.69
N ARG A 175 -7.66 -6.68 14.19
CA ARG A 175 -9.06 -7.12 14.10
C ARG A 175 -10.03 -6.17 14.78
N ARG A 176 -9.65 -5.57 15.89
CA ARG A 176 -10.49 -4.59 16.61
C ARG A 176 -10.68 -3.30 15.80
N VAL A 177 -9.62 -2.84 15.12
CA VAL A 177 -9.65 -1.59 14.33
C VAL A 177 -10.26 -1.82 12.94
N HIS A 178 -9.88 -2.88 12.25
CA HIS A 178 -10.25 -3.11 10.84
C HIS A 178 -11.30 -4.20 10.61
N GLY A 179 -11.62 -5.01 11.63
CA GLY A 179 -12.50 -6.17 11.50
C GLY A 179 -11.82 -7.42 10.92
N HIS A 180 -10.57 -7.33 10.53
CA HIS A 180 -9.72 -8.41 10.02
C HIS A 180 -8.28 -8.19 10.47
N ASP A 181 -7.41 -9.18 10.35
CA ASP A 181 -5.99 -9.01 10.61
C ASP A 181 -5.15 -9.02 9.32
N ARG A 182 -3.91 -8.58 9.47
CA ARG A 182 -2.86 -8.54 8.45
C ARG A 182 -1.62 -9.27 8.96
N GLY A 183 -1.85 -10.44 9.57
CA GLY A 183 -0.82 -11.19 10.28
C GLY A 183 0.36 -11.62 9.42
N GLY A 184 0.16 -11.91 8.13
CA GLY A 184 1.23 -12.26 7.19
C GLY A 184 2.26 -11.14 7.05
N GLU A 185 1.81 -9.93 6.73
CA GLU A 185 2.70 -8.77 6.60
C GLU A 185 3.44 -8.45 7.90
N LEU A 186 2.74 -8.56 9.04
CA LEU A 186 3.37 -8.32 10.34
C LEU A 186 4.43 -9.37 10.64
N GLN A 187 4.17 -10.65 10.34
CA GLN A 187 5.14 -11.72 10.54
C GLN A 187 6.40 -11.51 9.70
N ASP A 188 6.24 -11.10 8.44
CA ASP A 188 7.34 -10.76 7.54
C ASP A 188 8.15 -9.58 8.11
N ALA A 189 7.49 -8.52 8.55
CA ALA A 189 8.14 -7.35 9.13
C ALA A 189 8.89 -7.66 10.44
N VAL A 190 8.35 -8.54 11.27
CA VAL A 190 9.04 -9.03 12.50
C VAL A 190 10.29 -9.81 12.11
N SER A 191 10.20 -10.70 11.10
CA SER A 191 11.35 -11.48 10.63
C SER A 191 12.44 -10.60 9.99
N GLN A 192 12.06 -9.50 9.36
CA GLN A 192 12.96 -8.50 8.77
C GLN A 192 13.50 -7.50 9.81
N GLY A 193 12.97 -7.47 11.05
CA GLY A 193 13.38 -6.56 12.11
C GLY A 193 12.89 -5.11 11.93
N THR A 194 11.94 -4.85 11.00
CA THR A 194 11.39 -3.52 10.75
C THR A 194 10.23 -3.18 11.67
N ALA A 195 9.46 -4.20 12.11
CA ALA A 195 8.27 -4.01 12.92
C ALA A 195 8.56 -3.38 14.29
N ARG A 196 7.66 -2.52 14.74
CA ARG A 196 7.69 -1.85 16.06
C ARG A 196 6.34 -2.02 16.76
N VAL A 197 6.37 -2.06 18.07
CA VAL A 197 5.19 -1.98 18.93
C VAL A 197 5.32 -0.82 19.90
N VAL A 198 4.17 -0.34 20.37
CA VAL A 198 4.08 0.62 21.48
C VAL A 198 3.50 -0.09 22.69
N GLU A 199 4.22 -0.08 23.78
CA GLU A 199 3.72 -0.48 25.09
C GLU A 199 3.23 0.74 25.87
N HIS A 200 2.03 0.65 26.38
CA HIS A 200 1.44 1.62 27.28
C HIS A 200 0.68 0.91 28.40
N LEU A 201 0.98 1.24 29.65
CA LEU A 201 0.39 0.59 30.85
C LEU A 201 0.52 -0.95 30.83
N GLY A 202 1.66 -1.47 30.36
CA GLY A 202 1.94 -2.89 30.32
C GLY A 202 1.23 -3.69 29.21
N ALA A 203 0.62 -3.01 28.23
CA ALA A 203 -0.05 -3.63 27.11
C ALA A 203 0.42 -3.08 25.76
N VAL A 204 0.41 -3.91 24.70
CA VAL A 204 0.63 -3.46 23.33
C VAL A 204 -0.60 -2.69 22.87
N THR A 205 -0.44 -1.39 22.61
CA THR A 205 -1.52 -0.46 22.22
C THR A 205 -1.40 0.07 20.80
N ALA A 206 -0.26 -0.12 20.16
CA ALA A 206 -0.05 0.17 18.75
C ALA A 206 1.05 -0.73 18.19
N TYR A 207 1.04 -0.92 16.86
CA TYR A 207 2.14 -1.52 16.13
C TYR A 207 2.27 -0.90 14.74
N ALA A 208 3.45 -1.02 14.16
CA ALA A 208 3.71 -0.74 12.75
C ALA A 208 4.58 -1.84 12.15
N THR A 209 4.37 -2.18 10.89
CA THR A 209 5.32 -3.01 10.12
C THR A 209 6.57 -2.21 9.76
N ASP A 210 6.39 -0.91 9.55
CA ASP A 210 7.36 0.18 9.47
C ASP A 210 6.58 1.50 9.41
N ILE A 211 7.24 2.66 9.38
CA ILE A 211 6.64 3.95 9.01
C ILE A 211 7.12 4.30 7.61
N ALA A 212 6.42 3.79 6.62
CA ALA A 212 6.83 3.85 5.22
C ALA A 212 5.64 3.78 4.25
N PHE A 213 5.85 4.11 2.99
CA PHE A 213 4.80 4.10 1.96
C PHE A 213 4.20 2.71 1.73
N PHE A 214 5.02 1.66 1.84
CA PHE A 214 4.62 0.25 1.67
C PHE A 214 4.37 -0.48 3.01
N ALA A 215 4.19 0.27 4.10
CA ALA A 215 3.99 -0.29 5.43
C ALA A 215 2.72 0.22 6.07
N HIS A 216 2.19 -0.50 7.05
CA HIS A 216 1.00 -0.08 7.77
C HIS A 216 1.25 0.02 9.28
N ALA A 217 0.44 0.84 9.95
CA ALA A 217 0.38 0.90 11.40
C ALA A 217 -1.07 0.88 11.90
N VAL A 218 -1.27 0.31 13.08
CA VAL A 218 -2.57 0.24 13.75
C VAL A 218 -2.41 0.60 15.21
N ALA A 219 -3.30 1.42 15.74
CA ALA A 219 -3.25 1.85 17.13
C ALA A 219 -4.66 2.00 17.74
N GLN A 220 -4.74 1.87 19.06
CA GLN A 220 -5.96 2.17 19.81
C GLN A 220 -6.31 3.66 19.75
N SER A 221 -5.31 4.54 19.64
CA SER A 221 -5.46 5.98 19.64
C SER A 221 -4.41 6.68 18.79
N ASN A 222 -4.64 7.95 18.47
CA ASN A 222 -3.66 8.80 17.80
C ASN A 222 -2.35 8.91 18.57
N GLN A 223 -2.38 8.84 19.92
CA GLN A 223 -1.17 8.94 20.73
C GLN A 223 -0.20 7.78 20.44
N GLY A 224 -0.72 6.55 20.21
CA GLY A 224 0.09 5.41 19.79
C GLY A 224 0.74 5.63 18.41
N LEU A 225 -0.02 6.20 17.44
CA LEU A 225 0.55 6.54 16.13
C LEU A 225 1.59 7.65 16.21
N LYS A 226 1.34 8.69 17.02
CA LYS A 226 2.32 9.78 17.26
C LYS A 226 3.62 9.21 17.84
N ALA A 227 3.52 8.22 18.75
CA ALA A 227 4.69 7.58 19.33
C ALA A 227 5.49 6.79 18.25
N LEU A 228 4.80 6.01 17.39
CA LEU A 228 5.43 5.29 16.29
C LEU A 228 6.10 6.24 15.29
N ILE A 229 5.40 7.28 14.84
CA ILE A 229 5.93 8.28 13.89
C ILE A 229 7.09 9.03 14.53
N GLY A 230 6.95 9.43 15.80
CA GLY A 230 7.99 10.17 16.54
C GLY A 230 9.28 9.38 16.74
N ALA A 231 9.18 8.06 16.85
CA ALA A 231 10.32 7.17 17.05
C ALA A 231 10.95 6.65 15.74
N ALA A 232 10.32 6.90 14.58
CA ALA A 232 10.84 6.46 13.30
C ALA A 232 12.14 7.18 12.94
N SER A 233 13.15 6.42 12.54
CA SER A 233 14.46 6.95 12.12
C SER A 233 14.50 7.43 10.67
N SER A 234 13.48 7.06 9.88
CA SER A 234 13.28 7.49 8.49
C SER A 234 11.84 7.18 8.07
N PHE A 235 11.39 7.77 6.97
CA PHE A 235 10.11 7.47 6.33
C PHE A 235 10.40 6.81 4.97
N GLY A 236 10.28 5.48 4.92
CA GLY A 236 10.64 4.68 3.75
C GLY A 236 9.73 4.91 2.54
N GLY A 237 10.27 4.82 1.31
CA GLY A 237 9.48 5.00 0.08
C GLY A 237 8.99 6.43 -0.14
N GLY A 238 9.69 7.42 0.42
CA GLY A 238 9.36 8.84 0.30
C GLY A 238 8.11 9.22 1.10
N GLY A 239 7.95 8.64 2.29
CA GLY A 239 6.90 9.01 3.22
C GLY A 239 6.00 7.86 3.67
N PHE A 240 4.87 8.21 4.27
CA PHE A 240 3.85 7.28 4.73
C PHE A 240 2.45 7.84 4.45
N LEU A 241 1.44 6.96 4.42
CA LEU A 241 0.06 7.36 4.20
C LEU A 241 -0.65 7.63 5.54
N LEU A 242 -1.43 8.69 5.56
CA LEU A 242 -2.22 9.11 6.72
C LEU A 242 -3.65 9.41 6.25
N PRO A 243 -4.70 8.83 6.86
CA PRO A 243 -6.08 9.20 6.55
C PRO A 243 -6.33 10.69 6.79
N THR A 244 -6.67 11.43 5.73
CA THR A 244 -6.85 12.89 5.81
C THR A 244 -7.99 13.28 6.75
N ARG A 245 -8.99 12.40 6.91
CA ARG A 245 -10.09 12.58 7.86
C ARG A 245 -9.65 12.49 9.33
N ASN A 246 -8.49 11.90 9.63
CA ASN A 246 -7.90 11.95 10.96
C ASN A 246 -7.25 13.32 11.19
N GLY A 247 -8.10 14.37 11.33
CA GLY A 247 -7.67 15.76 11.38
C GLY A 247 -6.73 16.07 12.55
N GLU A 248 -6.86 15.39 13.69
CA GLU A 248 -5.95 15.55 14.83
C GLU A 248 -4.53 15.10 14.45
N LEU A 249 -4.38 13.90 13.91
CA LEU A 249 -3.07 13.37 13.54
C LEU A 249 -2.47 14.14 12.36
N PHE A 250 -3.29 14.52 11.38
CA PHE A 250 -2.87 15.31 10.21
C PHE A 250 -2.35 16.67 10.62
N SER A 251 -3.11 17.40 11.45
CA SER A 251 -2.68 18.72 11.96
C SER A 251 -1.42 18.61 12.80
N TRP A 252 -1.32 17.60 13.67
CA TRP A 252 -0.11 17.35 14.45
C TRP A 252 1.09 17.09 13.54
N ALA A 253 0.96 16.24 12.53
CA ALA A 253 2.06 15.94 11.62
C ALA A 253 2.60 17.19 10.92
N LEU A 254 1.71 18.07 10.43
CA LEU A 254 2.09 19.36 9.85
C LEU A 254 2.78 20.28 10.85
N GLN A 255 2.30 20.34 12.10
CA GLN A 255 2.91 21.14 13.17
C GLN A 255 4.30 20.66 13.55
N GLN A 256 4.59 19.36 13.37
CA GLN A 256 5.93 18.80 13.58
C GLN A 256 6.87 19.00 12.38
N GLY A 257 6.43 19.72 11.35
CA GLY A 257 7.27 20.00 10.17
C GLY A 257 7.22 18.94 9.06
N LEU A 258 6.37 17.91 9.19
CA LEU A 258 6.10 17.04 8.08
C LEU A 258 5.30 17.78 7.01
N ARG A 259 5.50 17.41 5.75
CA ARG A 259 4.84 18.04 4.61
C ARG A 259 3.91 17.06 3.91
N LEU A 260 2.83 17.55 3.35
CA LEU A 260 1.98 16.83 2.42
C LEU A 260 2.69 16.77 1.05
N VAL A 261 2.96 15.56 0.56
CA VAL A 261 3.55 15.33 -0.77
C VAL A 261 2.45 15.38 -1.83
N HIS A 262 1.47 14.49 -1.71
CA HIS A 262 0.25 14.49 -2.57
C HIS A 262 -0.88 13.70 -1.89
N GLN A 263 -2.06 13.81 -2.48
CA GLN A 263 -3.25 13.08 -2.04
C GLN A 263 -3.43 11.77 -2.81
N MET A 264 -3.96 10.78 -2.13
CA MET A 264 -4.33 9.49 -2.69
C MET A 264 -5.76 9.11 -2.26
N ASN A 265 -6.35 8.11 -2.89
CA ASN A 265 -7.64 7.55 -2.51
C ASN A 265 -7.50 6.05 -2.25
N LEU A 266 -7.96 5.60 -1.11
CA LEU A 266 -8.28 4.20 -0.89
C LEU A 266 -9.61 3.92 -1.59
N MET A 267 -9.62 2.96 -2.50
CA MET A 267 -10.82 2.51 -3.20
C MET A 267 -11.07 1.02 -2.96
N THR A 268 -12.33 0.64 -2.86
CA THR A 268 -12.69 -0.75 -2.56
C THR A 268 -13.88 -1.21 -3.39
N THR A 269 -13.93 -2.51 -3.67
CA THR A 269 -15.15 -3.23 -4.03
C THR A 269 -15.34 -4.43 -3.09
N GLY A 270 -16.57 -4.84 -2.81
CA GLY A 270 -16.89 -5.85 -1.79
C GLY A 270 -16.79 -5.31 -0.36
N LEU A 271 -16.31 -6.13 0.57
CA LEU A 271 -16.29 -5.80 1.99
C LEU A 271 -15.40 -4.59 2.30
N TYR A 272 -15.98 -3.63 2.97
CA TYR A 272 -15.26 -2.53 3.61
C TYR A 272 -15.82 -2.31 5.02
N ASN A 273 -14.97 -2.51 6.02
CA ASN A 273 -15.24 -2.09 7.38
C ASN A 273 -14.59 -0.73 7.60
N GLU A 274 -15.37 0.25 8.04
CA GLU A 274 -14.80 1.54 8.44
C GLU A 274 -13.94 1.32 9.69
N PRO A 275 -12.66 1.75 9.69
CA PRO A 275 -11.77 1.50 10.82
C PRO A 275 -12.25 2.17 12.10
N ALA A 276 -12.32 1.39 13.21
CA ALA A 276 -12.78 1.84 14.52
C ALA A 276 -11.62 2.26 15.45
N GLY A 277 -10.57 2.86 14.89
CA GLY A 277 -9.36 3.27 15.62
C GLY A 277 -8.43 4.09 14.75
N ALA A 278 -7.22 4.32 15.24
CA ALA A 278 -6.20 5.06 14.52
C ALA A 278 -5.32 4.10 13.68
N TYR A 279 -5.00 4.49 12.46
CA TYR A 279 -4.20 3.66 11.55
C TYR A 279 -3.46 4.49 10.51
N LEU A 280 -2.40 3.93 9.97
CA LEU A 280 -1.73 4.37 8.76
C LEU A 280 -1.82 3.23 7.74
N PRO A 281 -2.50 3.42 6.60
CA PRO A 281 -2.56 2.38 5.57
C PRO A 281 -1.25 2.30 4.80
N SER A 282 -0.93 1.13 4.24
CA SER A 282 0.09 1.01 3.19
C SER A 282 -0.51 1.36 1.83
N VAL A 283 0.33 1.59 0.81
CA VAL A 283 -0.14 1.70 -0.57
C VAL A 283 -0.69 0.35 -1.07
N ALA A 284 -0.20 -0.74 -0.52
CA ALA A 284 -0.68 -2.11 -0.76
C ALA A 284 -1.72 -2.55 0.28
N TYR A 285 -2.70 -1.74 0.54
CA TYR A 285 -3.65 -1.92 1.66
C TYR A 285 -4.53 -3.15 1.49
#